data_f93bf754aaf200d9a142ac9132b085d3
#
_entry.id   f93bf754aaf200d9a142ac9132b085d3
#
_cell.length_a   1.000
_cell.length_b   1.000
_cell.length_c   1.000
_cell.angle_alpha   90.00
_cell.angle_beta   90.00
_cell.angle_gamma   90.00
#
_symmetry.space_group_name_H-M   'P 1'
#
loop_
_entity.id
_entity.type
_entity.pdbx_description
1 polymer ?
#
loop_
_entity_poly.entity_id
_entity_poly.type
_entity_poly.pdbx_seq_one_letter_code
_entity_poly.pdbx_strand_id
1 'polypeptide(L)'
;NFDVQTGREITGFDIPTHPNYQVLENDPTHLKLRMRQPMAFLATDLIFKFSVDNQNLGVDFYSVNSDTMDGHFSLFVRPENWAAPTDVLTKNIVFLAGNSSSMIGYKLEQSLEAVSNALDQLVSADFFNIILYNYSVQHWKDHLVPATTANINEAKDFLQGVSGSGGSRLDLGLAQALQQFENDDYSNAILAFTDGKSPIDPLELAQNNTYKTGMFPIGIGEDIDRYRLDMTASLNYGFASYFDEDDNLREGILQVFEKINQPILKNVDLNFNKPDVNNTIPQVYPTTYAGSFFFVSGRYQNPGSSELNLSGEGINGVTQYNFTLYYTDSTNEDKFPEKLWAKEMIDALEQEISIYGETSELKDSVIALSLGYEIRCMYTSYFADYQNIITSTDPMPDRLPFTPKSFVYNNYPNPFFASTNIRFHIDEVDIEKVKILRIYDLQGHLVAIIDISHFSKGWHEVSFDGKDLSGKDLPGGVYLVQLQIGNQVANSVRINILRQDF
;
A
#
# COMPACT_ATOMS: atom_id res chain seq x y z
N ASN A 1 21.30 -10.83 6.97
CA ASN A 1 21.00 -12.21 6.56
C ASN A 1 19.63 -12.22 5.92
N PHE A 2 19.46 -13.02 4.86
CA PHE A 2 18.16 -13.41 4.30
C PHE A 2 17.98 -14.88 4.58
N ASP A 3 16.80 -15.25 5.01
CA ASP A 3 16.40 -16.62 5.27
C ASP A 3 15.02 -16.78 4.62
N VAL A 4 14.99 -17.48 3.48
CA VAL A 4 13.79 -17.62 2.63
C VAL A 4 13.39 -19.07 2.59
N GLN A 5 12.23 -19.36 3.11
CA GLN A 5 11.61 -20.67 3.04
C GLN A 5 10.34 -20.59 2.20
N THR A 6 10.19 -21.45 1.20
CA THR A 6 9.07 -21.48 0.27
C THR A 6 8.43 -22.85 0.25
N GLY A 7 7.16 -22.93 -0.13
CA GLY A 7 6.46 -24.19 -0.40
C GLY A 7 6.78 -24.80 -1.76
N ARG A 8 7.62 -24.13 -2.56
CA ARG A 8 7.95 -24.47 -3.95
C ARG A 8 9.44 -24.36 -4.21
N GLU A 9 9.91 -24.97 -5.29
CA GLU A 9 11.31 -24.93 -5.68
C GLU A 9 11.73 -23.49 -6.05
N ILE A 10 12.83 -23.01 -5.43
CA ILE A 10 13.46 -21.73 -5.75
C ILE A 10 14.27 -21.92 -7.03
N THR A 11 13.85 -21.28 -8.12
CA THR A 11 14.46 -21.42 -9.44
C THR A 11 15.57 -20.40 -9.72
N GLY A 12 15.65 -19.31 -8.93
CA GLY A 12 16.68 -18.29 -9.05
C GLY A 12 16.61 -17.24 -7.94
N PHE A 13 17.71 -16.55 -7.73
CA PHE A 13 17.77 -15.40 -6.80
C PHE A 13 18.90 -14.44 -7.18
N ASP A 14 18.75 -13.17 -6.80
CA ASP A 14 19.74 -12.12 -7.02
C ASP A 14 19.57 -10.96 -6.02
N ILE A 15 20.66 -10.23 -5.73
CA ILE A 15 20.67 -8.97 -5.01
C ILE A 15 21.35 -7.91 -5.92
N PRO A 16 20.64 -7.38 -6.92
CA PRO A 16 21.24 -6.55 -7.96
C PRO A 16 21.87 -5.27 -7.42
N THR A 17 21.35 -4.73 -6.35
CA THR A 17 21.89 -3.52 -5.70
C THR A 17 23.11 -3.80 -4.82
N HIS A 18 23.32 -5.05 -4.38
CA HIS A 18 24.39 -5.46 -3.47
C HIS A 18 24.95 -6.84 -3.87
N PRO A 19 25.73 -6.94 -4.96
CA PRO A 19 26.13 -8.24 -5.52
C PRO A 19 27.13 -9.03 -4.66
N ASN A 20 27.70 -8.42 -3.61
CA ASN A 20 28.67 -9.08 -2.73
C ASN A 20 27.96 -9.75 -1.54
N TYR A 21 27.41 -10.94 -1.75
CA TYR A 21 26.81 -11.76 -0.73
C TYR A 21 27.38 -13.19 -0.72
N GLN A 22 27.19 -13.89 0.39
CA GLN A 22 27.56 -15.29 0.58
C GLN A 22 26.29 -16.13 0.66
N VAL A 23 26.22 -17.18 -0.14
CA VAL A 23 25.19 -18.22 -0.01
C VAL A 23 25.59 -19.15 1.12
N LEU A 24 24.73 -19.31 2.10
CA LEU A 24 24.91 -20.20 3.26
C LEU A 24 24.19 -21.52 3.08
N GLU A 25 22.97 -21.48 2.56
CA GLU A 25 22.12 -22.62 2.23
C GLU A 25 21.42 -22.33 0.91
N ASN A 26 21.30 -23.37 0.06
CA ASN A 26 20.58 -23.29 -1.23
C ASN A 26 19.96 -24.65 -1.53
N ASP A 27 18.92 -24.97 -0.76
CA ASP A 27 18.08 -26.15 -1.00
C ASP A 27 16.91 -25.79 -1.91
N PRO A 28 16.23 -26.73 -2.53
CA PRO A 28 15.14 -26.44 -3.46
C PRO A 28 14.07 -25.52 -2.89
N THR A 29 13.78 -25.59 -1.59
CA THR A 29 12.74 -24.77 -0.94
C THR A 29 13.28 -23.85 0.16
N HIS A 30 14.60 -23.83 0.37
CA HIS A 30 15.22 -23.03 1.43
C HIS A 30 16.49 -22.35 0.93
N LEU A 31 16.51 -21.03 1.01
CA LEU A 31 17.64 -20.19 0.62
C LEU A 31 18.09 -19.32 1.79
N LYS A 32 19.37 -19.42 2.18
CA LYS A 32 19.93 -18.58 3.21
C LYS A 32 21.14 -17.82 2.67
N LEU A 33 21.09 -16.50 2.76
CA LEU A 33 22.12 -15.60 2.28
C LEU A 33 22.65 -14.73 3.42
N ARG A 34 23.92 -14.38 3.33
CA ARG A 34 24.57 -13.41 4.22
C ARG A 34 25.25 -12.34 3.42
N MET A 35 24.94 -11.10 3.72
CA MET A 35 25.65 -9.94 3.24
C MET A 35 26.38 -9.27 4.41
N ARG A 36 27.63 -8.86 4.20
CA ARG A 36 28.42 -8.08 5.16
C ARG A 36 29.00 -6.89 4.44
N GLN A 37 28.68 -5.71 4.89
CA GLN A 37 29.21 -4.46 4.39
C GLN A 37 29.79 -3.66 5.58
N PRO A 38 31.09 -3.78 5.85
CA PRO A 38 31.70 -3.05 6.95
C PRO A 38 31.74 -1.55 6.63
N MET A 39 31.29 -0.70 7.55
CA MET A 39 31.33 0.76 7.51
C MET A 39 30.58 1.44 6.36
N ALA A 40 29.47 0.90 5.92
CA ALA A 40 28.66 1.55 4.91
C ALA A 40 27.39 2.18 5.49
N PHE A 41 27.18 3.46 5.20
CA PHE A 41 25.82 3.97 5.14
C PHE A 41 25.16 3.32 3.93
N LEU A 42 24.00 2.68 4.12
CA LEU A 42 23.20 2.18 3.00
C LEU A 42 22.64 3.42 2.29
N ALA A 43 23.35 3.88 1.29
CA ALA A 43 22.94 5.00 0.42
C ALA A 43 22.05 4.52 -0.74
N THR A 44 21.86 3.20 -0.88
CA THR A 44 21.10 2.56 -1.94
C THR A 44 20.16 1.55 -1.32
N ASP A 45 18.92 1.49 -1.80
CA ASP A 45 17.94 0.51 -1.39
C ASP A 45 18.44 -0.91 -1.59
N LEU A 46 18.08 -1.79 -0.67
CA LEU A 46 18.42 -3.20 -0.75
C LEU A 46 17.32 -3.96 -1.48
N ILE A 47 17.62 -4.37 -2.73
CA ILE A 47 16.69 -5.13 -3.55
C ILE A 47 17.16 -6.59 -3.56
N PHE A 48 16.33 -7.47 -2.98
CA PHE A 48 16.49 -8.90 -3.05
C PHE A 48 15.40 -9.49 -3.95
N LYS A 49 15.79 -10.22 -4.99
CA LYS A 49 14.88 -10.90 -5.93
C LYS A 49 15.08 -12.39 -5.83
N PHE A 50 13.99 -13.13 -5.81
CA PHE A 50 14.04 -14.59 -5.99
C PHE A 50 12.85 -15.05 -6.83
N SER A 51 13.01 -16.17 -7.51
CA SER A 51 11.98 -16.80 -8.34
C SER A 51 11.67 -18.20 -7.80
N VAL A 52 10.42 -18.59 -7.87
CA VAL A 52 9.97 -19.96 -7.52
C VAL A 52 9.32 -20.62 -8.74
N ASP A 53 9.31 -21.94 -8.76
CA ASP A 53 8.61 -22.70 -9.80
C ASP A 53 7.08 -22.52 -9.66
N ASN A 54 6.44 -22.07 -10.72
CA ASN A 54 5.01 -21.83 -10.80
C ASN A 54 4.44 -22.49 -12.06
N GLN A 55 4.34 -23.82 -12.07
CA GLN A 55 3.78 -24.56 -13.22
C GLN A 55 2.25 -24.60 -13.22
N ASN A 56 1.60 -24.29 -12.08
CA ASN A 56 0.14 -24.29 -11.94
C ASN A 56 -0.29 -23.19 -10.96
N LEU A 57 -1.57 -22.78 -11.03
CA LEU A 57 -2.15 -21.95 -10.01
C LEU A 57 -2.03 -22.61 -8.64
N GLY A 58 -1.50 -21.91 -7.67
CA GLY A 58 -1.31 -22.40 -6.33
C GLY A 58 -1.42 -21.31 -5.29
N VAL A 59 -1.39 -21.71 -4.03
CA VAL A 59 -1.45 -20.82 -2.89
C VAL A 59 -0.32 -21.09 -1.92
N ASP A 60 0.26 -20.03 -1.36
CA ASP A 60 1.12 -20.12 -0.19
C ASP A 60 0.37 -19.53 0.99
N PHE A 61 0.27 -20.26 2.08
CA PHE A 61 -0.51 -19.87 3.25
C PHE A 61 0.37 -19.87 4.50
N TYR A 62 0.33 -18.75 5.19
CA TYR A 62 1.06 -18.54 6.44
C TYR A 62 0.09 -18.08 7.51
N SER A 63 0.21 -18.61 8.71
CA SER A 63 -0.61 -18.19 9.84
C SER A 63 0.20 -18.12 11.12
N VAL A 64 -0.24 -17.28 12.03
CA VAL A 64 0.32 -17.11 13.38
C VAL A 64 -0.84 -16.97 14.36
N ASN A 65 -0.77 -17.66 15.48
CA ASN A 65 -1.74 -17.49 16.56
C ASN A 65 -1.26 -16.43 17.55
N SER A 66 -2.16 -15.95 18.38
CA SER A 66 -1.86 -15.04 19.49
C SER A 66 -2.54 -15.55 20.75
N ASP A 67 -1.83 -15.54 21.88
CA ASP A 67 -2.40 -15.94 23.18
C ASP A 67 -3.49 -14.97 23.68
N THR A 68 -3.52 -13.75 23.14
CA THR A 68 -4.36 -12.65 23.64
C THR A 68 -5.28 -12.02 22.62
N MET A 69 -5.14 -12.38 21.33
CA MET A 69 -5.91 -11.84 20.20
C MET A 69 -6.27 -12.97 19.23
N ASP A 70 -7.15 -12.71 18.27
CA ASP A 70 -7.37 -13.62 17.15
C ASP A 70 -6.04 -13.90 16.42
N GLY A 71 -5.91 -15.10 15.87
CA GLY A 71 -4.81 -15.43 14.99
C GLY A 71 -4.89 -14.65 13.67
N HIS A 72 -3.77 -14.53 12.97
CA HIS A 72 -3.65 -13.84 11.69
C HIS A 72 -3.14 -14.77 10.61
N PHE A 73 -3.55 -14.52 9.36
CA PHE A 73 -3.03 -15.25 8.22
C PHE A 73 -2.73 -14.34 7.04
N SER A 74 -1.85 -14.83 6.16
CA SER A 74 -1.59 -14.27 4.84
C SER A 74 -1.61 -15.41 3.81
N LEU A 75 -2.45 -15.24 2.80
CA LEU A 75 -2.63 -16.14 1.67
C LEU A 75 -2.12 -15.45 0.42
N PHE A 76 -1.13 -16.04 -0.26
CA PHE A 76 -0.64 -15.59 -1.55
C PHE A 76 -1.19 -16.49 -2.63
N VAL A 77 -1.96 -15.90 -3.54
CA VAL A 77 -2.49 -16.62 -4.72
C VAL A 77 -1.53 -16.37 -5.89
N ARG A 78 -0.94 -17.41 -6.40
CA ARG A 78 0.09 -17.36 -7.44
C ARG A 78 -0.35 -18.18 -8.64
N PRO A 79 -0.75 -17.53 -9.74
CA PRO A 79 -0.94 -18.20 -11.01
C PRO A 79 0.41 -18.68 -11.57
N GLU A 80 0.35 -19.48 -12.60
CA GLU A 80 1.54 -19.92 -13.35
C GLU A 80 2.33 -18.74 -13.93
N ASN A 81 3.66 -18.92 -14.07
CA ASN A 81 4.54 -17.86 -14.54
C ASN A 81 4.34 -17.54 -16.02
N TRP A 82 3.81 -18.48 -16.78
CA TRP A 82 3.53 -18.35 -18.21
C TRP A 82 2.30 -19.16 -18.57
N ALA A 83 1.38 -18.52 -19.28
CA ALA A 83 0.21 -19.19 -19.82
C ALA A 83 0.44 -19.55 -21.30
N ALA A 84 0.02 -20.74 -21.70
CA ALA A 84 -0.03 -21.06 -23.13
C ALA A 84 -1.00 -20.06 -23.81
N PRO A 85 -0.74 -19.62 -25.06
CA PRO A 85 -1.63 -18.68 -25.76
C PRO A 85 -3.08 -19.16 -25.83
N THR A 86 -3.31 -20.47 -25.75
CA THR A 86 -4.64 -21.10 -25.71
C THR A 86 -5.35 -20.94 -24.36
N ASP A 87 -4.66 -20.54 -23.31
CA ASP A 87 -5.18 -20.44 -21.95
C ASP A 87 -5.36 -18.96 -21.52
N VAL A 88 -4.89 -18.04 -22.35
CA VAL A 88 -5.04 -16.58 -22.12
C VAL A 88 -6.43 -16.13 -22.55
N LEU A 89 -7.13 -15.46 -21.65
CA LEU A 89 -8.43 -14.85 -21.94
C LEU A 89 -8.27 -13.70 -22.95
N THR A 90 -9.23 -13.59 -23.86
CA THR A 90 -9.39 -12.37 -24.66
C THR A 90 -9.61 -11.19 -23.75
N LYS A 91 -9.01 -10.05 -24.09
CA LYS A 91 -9.13 -8.82 -23.28
C LYS A 91 -9.78 -7.69 -24.06
N ASN A 92 -10.52 -6.89 -23.33
CA ASN A 92 -10.96 -5.56 -23.72
C ASN A 92 -10.11 -4.55 -22.95
N ILE A 93 -9.41 -3.66 -23.65
CA ILE A 93 -8.55 -2.70 -22.99
C ILE A 93 -8.82 -1.26 -23.44
N VAL A 94 -8.96 -0.35 -22.49
CA VAL A 94 -9.00 1.08 -22.75
C VAL A 94 -7.70 1.71 -22.28
N PHE A 95 -6.97 2.34 -23.20
CA PHE A 95 -5.85 3.21 -22.88
C PHE A 95 -6.38 4.62 -22.66
N LEU A 96 -6.42 5.04 -21.40
CA LEU A 96 -6.91 6.35 -20.98
C LEU A 96 -5.73 7.28 -20.70
N ALA A 97 -5.42 8.16 -21.64
CA ALA A 97 -4.25 9.02 -21.54
C ALA A 97 -4.61 10.48 -21.24
N GLY A 98 -4.03 11.00 -20.14
CA GLY A 98 -4.10 12.43 -19.81
C GLY A 98 -3.29 13.24 -20.81
N ASN A 99 -3.92 14.24 -21.43
CA ASN A 99 -3.24 15.22 -22.29
C ASN A 99 -3.42 16.66 -21.79
N SER A 100 -3.39 16.84 -20.45
CA SER A 100 -3.41 18.15 -19.80
C SER A 100 -2.12 18.95 -20.05
N SER A 101 -2.15 20.24 -19.73
CA SER A 101 -0.95 21.09 -19.87
C SER A 101 0.23 20.64 -19.05
N SER A 102 0.03 19.98 -17.92
CA SER A 102 1.08 19.44 -17.04
C SER A 102 1.76 18.19 -17.62
N MET A 103 1.09 17.48 -18.51
CA MET A 103 1.66 16.33 -19.22
C MET A 103 2.58 16.72 -20.40
N ILE A 104 2.57 17.99 -20.84
CA ILE A 104 3.34 18.42 -22.02
C ILE A 104 4.82 18.10 -21.88
N GLY A 105 5.43 17.62 -22.96
CA GLY A 105 6.83 17.22 -23.04
C GLY A 105 6.97 15.72 -22.81
N TYR A 106 8.07 15.33 -22.14
CA TYR A 106 8.49 13.94 -22.04
C TYR A 106 7.41 13.01 -21.42
N LYS A 107 6.60 13.49 -20.46
CA LYS A 107 5.55 12.70 -19.82
C LYS A 107 4.52 12.22 -20.85
N LEU A 108 4.00 13.14 -21.66
CA LEU A 108 3.03 12.82 -22.70
C LEU A 108 3.67 11.97 -23.80
N GLU A 109 4.83 12.36 -24.30
CA GLU A 109 5.52 11.66 -25.38
C GLU A 109 5.83 10.21 -25.01
N GLN A 110 6.42 9.95 -23.83
CA GLN A 110 6.74 8.60 -23.38
C GLN A 110 5.50 7.78 -23.06
N SER A 111 4.43 8.38 -22.49
CA SER A 111 3.17 7.69 -22.26
C SER A 111 2.52 7.24 -23.57
N LEU A 112 2.48 8.12 -24.58
CA LEU A 112 1.89 7.78 -25.90
C LEU A 112 2.76 6.75 -26.64
N GLU A 113 4.09 6.83 -26.52
CA GLU A 113 5.01 5.83 -27.06
C GLU A 113 4.83 4.47 -26.39
N ALA A 114 4.63 4.44 -25.05
CA ALA A 114 4.33 3.21 -24.33
C ALA A 114 3.00 2.60 -24.76
N VAL A 115 1.95 3.41 -24.96
CA VAL A 115 0.67 2.94 -25.52
C VAL A 115 0.89 2.36 -26.93
N SER A 116 1.64 3.06 -27.80
CA SER A 116 1.96 2.58 -29.14
C SER A 116 2.66 1.21 -29.13
N ASN A 117 3.59 1.00 -28.18
CA ASN A 117 4.28 -0.27 -28.03
C ASN A 117 3.37 -1.36 -27.42
N ALA A 118 2.48 -1.00 -26.51
CA ALA A 118 1.49 -1.92 -25.93
C ALA A 118 0.51 -2.43 -27.00
N LEU A 119 0.11 -1.57 -27.95
CA LEU A 119 -0.73 -1.96 -29.09
C LEU A 119 -0.10 -3.07 -29.95
N ASP A 120 1.22 -3.09 -30.08
CA ASP A 120 1.93 -4.15 -30.84
C ASP A 120 1.88 -5.52 -30.14
N GLN A 121 1.58 -5.56 -28.86
CA GLN A 121 1.47 -6.79 -28.08
C GLN A 121 0.05 -7.36 -28.04
N LEU A 122 -0.95 -6.61 -28.53
CA LEU A 122 -2.32 -7.10 -28.63
C LEU A 122 -2.43 -8.15 -29.75
N VAL A 123 -3.26 -9.15 -29.49
CA VAL A 123 -3.58 -10.19 -30.49
C VAL A 123 -4.90 -9.84 -31.19
N SER A 124 -5.11 -10.39 -32.39
CA SER A 124 -6.29 -10.04 -33.20
C SER A 124 -7.63 -10.41 -32.57
N ALA A 125 -7.65 -11.21 -31.54
CA ALA A 125 -8.84 -11.55 -30.75
C ALA A 125 -9.16 -10.49 -29.71
N ASP A 126 -8.20 -9.63 -29.31
CA ASP A 126 -8.38 -8.58 -28.32
C ASP A 126 -9.15 -7.40 -28.93
N PHE A 127 -9.78 -6.63 -28.04
CA PHE A 127 -10.43 -5.37 -28.41
C PHE A 127 -9.83 -4.22 -27.62
N PHE A 128 -9.74 -3.04 -28.24
CA PHE A 128 -9.19 -1.88 -27.57
C PHE A 128 -9.83 -0.57 -28.02
N ASN A 129 -9.65 0.47 -27.23
CA ASN A 129 -9.89 1.86 -27.58
C ASN A 129 -8.85 2.77 -26.92
N ILE A 130 -8.70 4.00 -27.44
CA ILE A 130 -7.90 5.06 -26.85
C ILE A 130 -8.83 6.21 -26.49
N ILE A 131 -8.73 6.66 -25.26
CA ILE A 131 -9.47 7.82 -24.75
C ILE A 131 -8.45 8.83 -24.24
N LEU A 132 -8.53 10.06 -24.73
CA LEU A 132 -7.76 11.19 -24.23
C LEU A 132 -8.63 12.01 -23.29
N TYR A 133 -8.04 12.55 -22.23
CA TYR A 133 -8.75 13.45 -21.32
C TYR A 133 -7.90 14.64 -20.91
N ASN A 134 -8.56 15.80 -20.87
CA ASN A 134 -8.08 17.02 -20.22
C ASN A 134 -9.27 17.68 -19.49
N TYR A 135 -9.75 18.85 -19.85
CA TYR A 135 -11.06 19.37 -19.41
C TYR A 135 -12.24 18.65 -20.06
N SER A 136 -12.02 18.00 -21.19
CA SER A 136 -12.98 17.21 -21.95
C SER A 136 -12.44 15.82 -22.21
N VAL A 137 -13.29 14.95 -22.71
CA VAL A 137 -12.93 13.59 -23.10
C VAL A 137 -13.03 13.46 -24.61
N GLN A 138 -12.03 12.87 -25.24
CA GLN A 138 -11.99 12.59 -26.67
C GLN A 138 -11.74 11.10 -26.88
N HIS A 139 -12.63 10.44 -27.57
CA HIS A 139 -12.50 9.04 -27.97
C HIS A 139 -11.83 8.94 -29.33
N TRP A 140 -10.94 7.98 -29.52
CA TRP A 140 -10.43 7.62 -30.84
C TRP A 140 -11.51 6.93 -31.65
N LYS A 141 -12.26 6.01 -31.07
CA LYS A 141 -13.46 5.37 -31.64
C LYS A 141 -14.63 5.46 -30.66
N ASP A 142 -15.85 5.38 -31.16
CA ASP A 142 -17.05 5.41 -30.30
C ASP A 142 -17.15 4.17 -29.40
N HIS A 143 -16.63 3.02 -29.86
CA HIS A 143 -16.66 1.73 -29.19
C HIS A 143 -15.32 1.03 -29.27
N LEU A 144 -15.12 -0.02 -28.46
CA LEU A 144 -13.98 -0.93 -28.57
C LEU A 144 -13.94 -1.54 -29.98
N VAL A 145 -12.75 -1.60 -30.58
CA VAL A 145 -12.54 -2.21 -31.90
C VAL A 145 -11.54 -3.37 -31.79
N PRO A 146 -11.63 -4.40 -32.64
CA PRO A 146 -10.71 -5.52 -32.63
C PRO A 146 -9.28 -5.06 -32.98
N ALA A 147 -8.29 -5.67 -32.34
CA ALA A 147 -6.87 -5.36 -32.50
C ALA A 147 -6.30 -5.91 -33.83
N THR A 148 -6.92 -5.52 -34.95
CA THR A 148 -6.40 -5.81 -36.29
C THR A 148 -5.22 -4.92 -36.62
N THR A 149 -4.34 -5.36 -37.51
CA THR A 149 -3.21 -4.56 -37.99
C THR A 149 -3.67 -3.18 -38.53
N ALA A 150 -4.81 -3.12 -39.17
CA ALA A 150 -5.37 -1.86 -39.70
C ALA A 150 -5.75 -0.90 -38.56
N ASN A 151 -6.49 -1.39 -37.56
CA ASN A 151 -6.89 -0.59 -36.41
C ASN A 151 -5.70 -0.17 -35.55
N ILE A 152 -4.70 -1.04 -35.36
CA ILE A 152 -3.47 -0.71 -34.64
C ILE A 152 -2.71 0.40 -35.34
N ASN A 153 -2.55 0.33 -36.67
CA ASN A 153 -1.87 1.39 -37.43
C ASN A 153 -2.62 2.72 -37.35
N GLU A 154 -3.94 2.70 -37.53
CA GLU A 154 -4.78 3.90 -37.41
C GLU A 154 -4.71 4.52 -36.01
N ALA A 155 -4.68 3.69 -34.96
CA ALA A 155 -4.52 4.14 -33.57
C ALA A 155 -3.14 4.80 -33.35
N LYS A 156 -2.07 4.23 -33.92
CA LYS A 156 -0.74 4.83 -33.85
C LYS A 156 -0.67 6.16 -34.59
N ASP A 157 -1.29 6.28 -35.73
CA ASP A 157 -1.39 7.55 -36.45
C ASP A 157 -2.17 8.60 -35.63
N PHE A 158 -3.26 8.19 -34.96
CA PHE A 158 -3.99 9.06 -34.04
C PHE A 158 -3.11 9.57 -32.89
N LEU A 159 -2.30 8.69 -32.27
CA LEU A 159 -1.39 9.06 -31.17
C LEU A 159 -0.34 10.09 -31.57
N GLN A 160 0.15 10.05 -32.82
CA GLN A 160 1.14 11.03 -33.34
C GLN A 160 0.58 12.45 -33.42
N GLY A 161 -0.75 12.60 -33.53
CA GLY A 161 -1.42 13.90 -33.58
C GLY A 161 -1.78 14.51 -32.22
N VAL A 162 -1.50 13.80 -31.12
CA VAL A 162 -1.91 14.23 -29.79
C VAL A 162 -1.02 15.36 -29.27
N SER A 163 -1.64 16.42 -28.77
CA SER A 163 -0.97 17.54 -28.10
C SER A 163 -1.60 17.79 -26.73
N GLY A 164 -0.80 18.32 -25.80
CA GLY A 164 -1.26 18.65 -24.46
C GLY A 164 -1.93 20.01 -24.39
N SER A 165 -3.02 20.13 -23.63
CA SER A 165 -3.68 21.40 -23.32
C SER A 165 -4.68 21.29 -22.18
N GLY A 166 -4.96 22.39 -21.51
CA GLY A 166 -6.01 22.48 -20.50
C GLY A 166 -5.68 21.83 -19.16
N GLY A 167 -6.71 21.57 -18.36
CA GLY A 167 -6.58 20.92 -17.04
C GLY A 167 -6.75 19.41 -17.09
N SER A 168 -6.99 18.78 -15.94
CA SER A 168 -7.09 17.33 -15.82
C SER A 168 -8.44 16.93 -15.18
N ARG A 169 -9.21 16.11 -15.88
CA ARG A 169 -10.48 15.53 -15.42
C ARG A 169 -10.45 14.00 -15.59
N LEU A 170 -9.53 13.37 -14.87
CA LEU A 170 -9.41 11.90 -14.87
C LEU A 170 -10.71 11.22 -14.42
N ASP A 171 -11.48 11.85 -13.52
CA ASP A 171 -12.81 11.41 -13.10
C ASP A 171 -13.76 11.21 -14.30
N LEU A 172 -13.85 12.20 -15.19
CA LEU A 172 -14.65 12.08 -16.42
C LEU A 172 -14.07 11.04 -17.38
N GLY A 173 -12.74 10.99 -17.50
CA GLY A 173 -12.05 10.00 -18.32
C GLY A 173 -12.36 8.57 -17.90
N LEU A 174 -12.25 8.26 -16.60
CA LEU A 174 -12.56 6.94 -16.04
C LEU A 174 -14.04 6.57 -16.21
N ALA A 175 -14.96 7.53 -15.95
CA ALA A 175 -16.38 7.30 -16.15
C ALA A 175 -16.72 6.96 -17.61
N GLN A 176 -16.10 7.66 -18.58
CA GLN A 176 -16.28 7.39 -20.01
C GLN A 176 -15.59 6.09 -20.45
N ALA A 177 -14.46 5.76 -19.86
CA ALA A 177 -13.77 4.50 -20.11
C ALA A 177 -14.58 3.30 -19.64
N LEU A 178 -15.25 3.38 -18.48
CA LEU A 178 -16.16 2.33 -18.01
C LEU A 178 -17.34 2.08 -18.95
N GLN A 179 -17.84 3.11 -19.62
CA GLN A 179 -18.94 2.99 -20.57
C GLN A 179 -18.56 2.26 -21.88
N GLN A 180 -17.28 2.01 -22.12
CA GLN A 180 -16.83 1.23 -23.27
C GLN A 180 -17.10 -0.28 -23.12
N PHE A 181 -17.31 -0.75 -21.89
CA PHE A 181 -17.55 -2.16 -21.64
C PHE A 181 -19.05 -2.44 -21.55
N GLU A 182 -19.52 -3.43 -22.31
CA GLU A 182 -20.94 -3.78 -22.43
C GLU A 182 -21.27 -5.11 -21.72
N ASN A 183 -20.24 -5.89 -21.39
CA ASN A 183 -20.36 -7.19 -20.72
C ASN A 183 -19.04 -7.55 -20.02
N ASP A 184 -19.03 -8.67 -19.32
CA ASP A 184 -17.88 -9.27 -18.68
C ASP A 184 -17.42 -10.59 -19.33
N ASP A 185 -17.77 -10.84 -20.60
CA ASP A 185 -17.35 -12.03 -21.33
C ASP A 185 -15.82 -12.09 -21.50
N TYR A 186 -15.18 -10.92 -21.53
CA TYR A 186 -13.75 -10.73 -21.70
C TYR A 186 -13.08 -10.24 -20.41
N SER A 187 -11.75 -10.24 -20.37
CA SER A 187 -10.99 -9.57 -19.31
C SER A 187 -10.94 -8.07 -19.58
N ASN A 188 -11.75 -7.29 -18.85
CA ASN A 188 -11.87 -5.85 -19.05
C ASN A 188 -10.80 -5.10 -18.24
N ALA A 189 -10.09 -4.15 -18.89
CA ALA A 189 -9.03 -3.38 -18.25
C ALA A 189 -9.00 -1.91 -18.73
N ILE A 190 -8.72 -0.99 -17.81
CA ILE A 190 -8.40 0.42 -18.08
C ILE A 190 -6.99 0.70 -17.61
N LEU A 191 -6.10 1.09 -18.51
CA LEU A 191 -4.77 1.58 -18.19
C LEU A 191 -4.79 3.11 -18.27
N ALA A 192 -4.74 3.78 -17.10
CA ALA A 192 -5.00 5.22 -16.99
C ALA A 192 -3.72 5.99 -16.61
N PHE A 193 -3.30 6.94 -17.44
CA PHE A 193 -2.09 7.75 -17.26
C PHE A 193 -2.45 9.13 -16.72
N THR A 194 -1.79 9.55 -15.63
CA THR A 194 -2.02 10.85 -14.99
C THR A 194 -0.76 11.38 -14.32
N ASP A 195 -0.59 12.70 -14.31
CA ASP A 195 0.50 13.38 -13.60
C ASP A 195 -0.01 14.35 -12.53
N GLY A 196 -1.28 14.26 -12.16
CA GLY A 196 -1.86 15.25 -11.27
C GLY A 196 -2.96 14.75 -10.37
N LYS A 197 -3.49 15.71 -9.62
CA LYS A 197 -4.63 15.55 -8.74
C LYS A 197 -5.92 15.74 -9.53
N SER A 198 -6.82 14.78 -9.45
CA SER A 198 -8.16 14.88 -10.03
C SER A 198 -9.20 14.50 -8.98
N PRO A 199 -10.39 15.10 -9.00
CA PRO A 199 -11.45 14.84 -8.02
C PRO A 199 -12.15 13.50 -8.28
N ILE A 200 -11.41 12.40 -8.26
CA ILE A 200 -11.96 11.05 -8.39
C ILE A 200 -12.66 10.68 -7.08
N ASP A 201 -13.84 10.10 -7.16
CA ASP A 201 -14.45 9.37 -6.06
C ASP A 201 -14.29 7.86 -6.31
N PRO A 202 -13.37 7.16 -5.59
CA PRO A 202 -13.11 5.74 -5.80
C PRO A 202 -14.31 4.84 -5.51
N LEU A 203 -15.16 5.19 -4.52
CA LEU A 203 -16.36 4.44 -4.18
C LEU A 203 -17.44 4.58 -5.25
N GLU A 204 -17.66 5.79 -5.78
CA GLU A 204 -18.59 6.02 -6.87
C GLU A 204 -18.17 5.23 -8.12
N LEU A 205 -16.87 5.25 -8.46
CA LEU A 205 -16.36 4.47 -9.58
C LEU A 205 -16.58 2.97 -9.38
N ALA A 206 -16.33 2.45 -8.16
CA ALA A 206 -16.55 1.04 -7.84
C ALA A 206 -18.03 0.63 -7.95
N GLN A 207 -18.96 1.50 -7.52
CA GLN A 207 -20.40 1.27 -7.68
C GLN A 207 -20.83 1.24 -9.15
N ASN A 208 -20.19 2.05 -10.00
CA ASN A 208 -20.47 2.13 -11.43
C ASN A 208 -19.71 1.08 -12.25
N ASN A 209 -18.77 0.35 -11.67
CA ASN A 209 -18.00 -0.69 -12.34
C ASN A 209 -18.76 -2.02 -12.41
N THR A 210 -19.82 -2.04 -13.21
CA THR A 210 -20.76 -3.17 -13.33
C THR A 210 -20.09 -4.44 -13.84
N TYR A 211 -19.09 -4.30 -14.73
CA TYR A 211 -18.44 -5.42 -15.42
C TYR A 211 -17.08 -5.78 -14.83
N LYS A 212 -16.84 -5.46 -13.57
CA LYS A 212 -15.62 -5.80 -12.82
C LYS A 212 -14.33 -5.48 -13.58
N THR A 213 -14.32 -4.32 -14.23
CA THR A 213 -13.19 -3.83 -15.03
C THR A 213 -12.00 -3.54 -14.12
N GLY A 214 -10.84 -4.13 -14.42
CA GLY A 214 -9.59 -3.81 -13.73
C GLY A 214 -9.13 -2.40 -14.05
N MET A 215 -8.88 -1.57 -13.02
CA MET A 215 -8.33 -0.23 -13.19
C MET A 215 -6.86 -0.20 -12.78
N PHE A 216 -6.01 0.25 -13.68
CA PHE A 216 -4.56 0.32 -13.52
C PHE A 216 -4.08 1.77 -13.69
N PRO A 217 -4.22 2.61 -12.65
CA PRO A 217 -3.71 3.97 -12.70
C PRO A 217 -2.19 3.98 -12.72
N ILE A 218 -1.62 4.80 -13.59
CA ILE A 218 -0.19 5.08 -13.69
C ILE A 218 0.01 6.55 -13.38
N GLY A 219 0.55 6.80 -12.20
CA GLY A 219 0.90 8.15 -11.73
C GLY A 219 2.32 8.52 -12.17
N ILE A 220 2.49 9.72 -12.76
CA ILE A 220 3.76 10.17 -13.33
C ILE A 220 4.17 11.50 -12.68
N GLY A 221 5.31 11.49 -11.94
CA GLY A 221 5.87 12.65 -11.26
C GLY A 221 5.54 12.73 -9.77
N GLU A 222 5.90 13.85 -9.13
CA GLU A 222 5.83 13.97 -7.66
C GLU A 222 4.47 14.45 -7.12
N ASP A 223 3.71 15.23 -7.91
CA ASP A 223 2.47 15.88 -7.44
C ASP A 223 1.21 15.03 -7.65
N ILE A 224 1.26 13.76 -7.25
CA ILE A 224 0.23 12.76 -7.47
C ILE A 224 -0.52 12.50 -6.16
N ASP A 225 -1.84 12.36 -6.24
CA ASP A 225 -2.68 11.87 -5.13
C ASP A 225 -2.63 10.33 -5.08
N ARG A 226 -1.54 9.77 -4.52
CA ARG A 226 -1.31 8.33 -4.45
C ARG A 226 -2.44 7.60 -3.72
N TYR A 227 -2.90 8.13 -2.59
CA TYR A 227 -3.98 7.51 -1.81
C TYR A 227 -5.25 7.31 -2.65
N ARG A 228 -5.60 8.31 -3.44
CA ARG A 228 -6.78 8.27 -4.29
C ARG A 228 -6.63 7.28 -5.46
N LEU A 229 -5.46 7.22 -6.07
CA LEU A 229 -5.20 6.27 -7.15
C LEU A 229 -5.12 4.83 -6.63
N ASP A 230 -4.48 4.60 -5.47
CA ASP A 230 -4.41 3.28 -4.83
C ASP A 230 -5.80 2.77 -4.47
N MET A 231 -6.63 3.61 -3.84
CA MET A 231 -8.01 3.23 -3.51
C MET A 231 -8.86 3.00 -4.78
N THR A 232 -8.67 3.82 -5.82
CA THR A 232 -9.35 3.61 -7.11
C THR A 232 -8.99 2.25 -7.69
N ALA A 233 -7.73 1.88 -7.67
CA ALA A 233 -7.27 0.59 -8.19
C ALA A 233 -7.77 -0.58 -7.35
N SER A 234 -7.59 -0.54 -6.03
CA SER A 234 -7.92 -1.64 -5.11
C SER A 234 -9.41 -1.96 -5.07
N LEU A 235 -10.28 -0.96 -5.14
CA LEU A 235 -11.74 -1.14 -5.21
C LEU A 235 -12.21 -1.57 -6.60
N ASN A 236 -11.37 -1.44 -7.63
CA ASN A 236 -11.71 -1.73 -9.03
C ASN A 236 -10.78 -2.78 -9.64
N TYR A 237 -10.53 -3.88 -8.94
CA TYR A 237 -9.89 -5.10 -9.46
C TYR A 237 -8.49 -4.92 -10.04
N GLY A 238 -7.77 -3.83 -9.69
CA GLY A 238 -6.47 -3.48 -10.26
C GLY A 238 -5.43 -3.11 -9.23
N PHE A 239 -4.37 -2.47 -9.69
CA PHE A 239 -3.29 -1.92 -8.87
C PHE A 239 -2.77 -0.62 -9.50
N ALA A 240 -2.26 0.30 -8.69
CA ALA A 240 -1.61 1.53 -9.15
C ALA A 240 -0.11 1.33 -9.35
N SER A 241 0.49 2.13 -10.22
CA SER A 241 1.94 2.18 -10.42
C SER A 241 2.41 3.62 -10.51
N TYR A 242 3.63 3.90 -10.04
CA TYR A 242 4.15 5.27 -9.94
C TYR A 242 5.54 5.35 -10.55
N PHE A 243 5.78 6.42 -11.28
CA PHE A 243 7.05 6.71 -11.92
C PHE A 243 7.44 8.16 -11.64
N ASP A 244 8.69 8.36 -11.25
CA ASP A 244 9.27 9.68 -11.05
C ASP A 244 9.84 10.24 -12.37
N GLU A 245 10.24 11.51 -12.38
CA GLU A 245 10.71 12.18 -13.60
C GLU A 245 12.00 11.59 -14.18
N ASP A 246 12.82 10.97 -13.33
CA ASP A 246 14.08 10.34 -13.72
C ASP A 246 13.92 8.89 -14.20
N ASP A 247 12.71 8.32 -14.10
CA ASP A 247 12.43 6.96 -14.52
C ASP A 247 12.32 6.84 -16.05
N ASN A 248 12.64 5.66 -16.58
CA ASN A 248 12.34 5.32 -17.97
C ASN A 248 10.84 4.98 -18.09
N LEU A 249 9.98 6.00 -18.23
CA LEU A 249 8.52 5.86 -18.26
C LEU A 249 8.05 4.85 -19.29
N ARG A 250 8.61 4.89 -20.51
CA ARG A 250 8.22 3.98 -21.57
C ARG A 250 8.39 2.52 -21.17
N GLU A 251 9.56 2.17 -20.63
CA GLU A 251 9.86 0.80 -20.21
C GLU A 251 9.04 0.40 -18.99
N GLY A 252 8.92 1.29 -18.00
CA GLY A 252 8.12 1.06 -16.81
C GLY A 252 6.64 0.81 -17.12
N ILE A 253 6.04 1.62 -17.99
CA ILE A 253 4.65 1.45 -18.44
C ILE A 253 4.48 0.13 -19.20
N LEU A 254 5.44 -0.24 -20.05
CA LEU A 254 5.40 -1.53 -20.74
C LEU A 254 5.45 -2.70 -19.76
N GLN A 255 6.28 -2.63 -18.74
CA GLN A 255 6.32 -3.65 -17.68
C GLN A 255 5.00 -3.74 -16.92
N VAL A 256 4.29 -2.62 -16.69
CA VAL A 256 2.95 -2.65 -16.11
C VAL A 256 1.98 -3.33 -17.06
N PHE A 257 2.02 -2.98 -18.36
CA PHE A 257 1.18 -3.62 -19.35
C PHE A 257 1.45 -5.12 -19.48
N GLU A 258 2.71 -5.55 -19.48
CA GLU A 258 3.10 -6.97 -19.53
C GLU A 258 2.51 -7.77 -18.36
N LYS A 259 2.41 -7.18 -17.16
CA LYS A 259 1.79 -7.84 -16.00
C LYS A 259 0.30 -8.13 -16.20
N ILE A 260 -0.40 -7.35 -17.02
CA ILE A 260 -1.85 -7.49 -17.26
C ILE A 260 -2.17 -8.04 -18.64
N ASN A 261 -1.16 -8.31 -19.47
CA ASN A 261 -1.34 -8.72 -20.86
C ASN A 261 -1.78 -10.18 -21.02
N GLN A 262 -1.58 -11.03 -20.00
CA GLN A 262 -1.93 -12.44 -20.05
C GLN A 262 -2.93 -12.80 -18.93
N PRO A 263 -4.22 -12.37 -19.03
CA PRO A 263 -5.25 -12.75 -18.07
C PRO A 263 -5.58 -14.25 -18.21
N ILE A 264 -5.61 -14.95 -17.06
CA ILE A 264 -5.86 -16.39 -16.98
C ILE A 264 -7.21 -16.67 -16.36
N LEU A 265 -7.54 -15.97 -15.28
CA LEU A 265 -8.75 -16.21 -14.50
C LEU A 265 -9.35 -14.88 -14.05
N LYS A 266 -10.53 -14.55 -14.52
CA LYS A 266 -11.32 -13.38 -14.11
C LYS A 266 -12.42 -13.76 -13.13
N ASN A 267 -13.10 -12.79 -12.55
CA ASN A 267 -14.18 -13.00 -11.60
C ASN A 267 -13.76 -13.91 -10.43
N VAL A 268 -12.54 -13.67 -9.92
CA VAL A 268 -11.96 -14.48 -8.86
C VAL A 268 -12.76 -14.31 -7.57
N ASP A 269 -13.08 -15.44 -6.93
CA ASP A 269 -13.72 -15.51 -5.63
C ASP A 269 -12.98 -16.48 -4.71
N LEU A 270 -12.87 -16.10 -3.44
CA LEU A 270 -12.22 -16.92 -2.40
C LEU A 270 -13.23 -17.21 -1.29
N ASN A 271 -13.62 -18.46 -1.18
CA ASN A 271 -14.49 -18.94 -0.11
C ASN A 271 -13.69 -19.72 0.93
N PHE A 272 -13.45 -19.10 2.07
CA PHE A 272 -12.85 -19.73 3.24
C PHE A 272 -13.92 -20.55 3.97
N ASN A 273 -13.93 -21.86 3.82
CA ASN A 273 -14.88 -22.76 4.51
C ASN A 273 -14.60 -22.86 6.02
N LYS A 274 -14.40 -21.70 6.65
CA LYS A 274 -14.09 -21.53 8.06
C LYS A 274 -14.84 -20.31 8.59
N PRO A 275 -15.94 -20.52 9.34
CA PRO A 275 -16.88 -19.46 9.70
C PRO A 275 -16.30 -18.40 10.65
N ASP A 276 -15.18 -18.67 11.29
CA ASP A 276 -14.47 -17.75 12.18
C ASP A 276 -13.32 -16.99 11.50
N VAL A 277 -13.14 -17.14 10.19
CA VAL A 277 -12.32 -16.23 9.39
C VAL A 277 -13.06 -14.91 9.21
N ASN A 278 -12.38 -13.82 9.52
CA ASN A 278 -12.95 -12.47 9.48
C ASN A 278 -11.91 -11.42 9.11
N ASN A 279 -12.37 -10.18 8.90
CA ASN A 279 -11.53 -9.03 8.60
C ASN A 279 -10.50 -9.30 7.50
N THR A 280 -10.91 -9.96 6.43
CA THR A 280 -10.04 -10.19 5.26
C THR A 280 -9.82 -8.90 4.48
N ILE A 281 -8.62 -8.70 3.97
CA ILE A 281 -8.23 -7.57 3.13
C ILE A 281 -7.30 -8.06 2.01
N PRO A 282 -7.48 -7.67 0.74
CA PRO A 282 -8.59 -6.87 0.21
C PRO A 282 -9.92 -7.62 0.18
N GLN A 283 -11.02 -6.88 -0.01
CA GLN A 283 -12.37 -7.45 -0.20
C GLN A 283 -12.70 -7.74 -1.67
N VAL A 284 -11.92 -7.16 -2.58
CA VAL A 284 -12.07 -7.28 -4.02
C VAL A 284 -10.83 -7.96 -4.57
N TYR A 285 -11.03 -9.06 -5.30
CA TYR A 285 -9.93 -9.85 -5.85
C TYR A 285 -9.72 -9.53 -7.32
N PRO A 286 -8.48 -9.24 -7.75
CA PRO A 286 -8.18 -8.90 -9.13
C PRO A 286 -8.33 -10.11 -10.06
N THR A 287 -8.43 -9.86 -11.37
CA THR A 287 -8.13 -10.87 -12.38
C THR A 287 -6.72 -11.40 -12.15
N THR A 288 -6.53 -12.72 -12.25
CA THR A 288 -5.18 -13.30 -12.20
C THR A 288 -4.52 -13.23 -13.56
N TYR A 289 -3.27 -12.82 -13.58
CA TYR A 289 -2.46 -12.74 -14.80
C TYR A 289 -1.23 -13.63 -14.67
N ALA A 290 -0.79 -14.22 -15.76
CA ALA A 290 0.42 -15.06 -15.76
C ALA A 290 1.63 -14.29 -15.19
N GLY A 291 2.39 -14.93 -14.31
CA GLY A 291 3.57 -14.33 -13.68
C GLY A 291 3.27 -13.23 -12.63
N SER A 292 2.00 -12.96 -12.33
CA SER A 292 1.61 -12.04 -11.24
C SER A 292 1.18 -12.84 -9.99
N PHE A 293 0.95 -12.13 -8.91
CA PHE A 293 0.30 -12.68 -7.72
C PHE A 293 -0.50 -11.60 -7.02
N PHE A 294 -1.48 -12.01 -6.24
CA PHE A 294 -2.10 -11.16 -5.24
C PHE A 294 -2.13 -11.86 -3.89
N PHE A 295 -2.30 -11.12 -2.83
CA PHE A 295 -2.39 -11.69 -1.50
C PHE A 295 -3.65 -11.23 -0.78
N VAL A 296 -4.08 -12.04 0.20
CA VAL A 296 -5.19 -11.74 1.08
C VAL A 296 -4.73 -12.00 2.50
N SER A 297 -4.87 -11.02 3.35
CA SER A 297 -4.64 -11.16 4.79
C SER A 297 -5.96 -11.20 5.54
N GLY A 298 -5.98 -11.83 6.70
CA GLY A 298 -7.20 -11.90 7.51
C GLY A 298 -6.92 -12.41 8.91
N ARG A 299 -8.00 -12.55 9.69
CA ARG A 299 -7.96 -13.05 11.07
C ARG A 299 -8.77 -14.33 11.20
N TYR A 300 -8.44 -15.15 12.21
CA TYR A 300 -9.18 -16.35 12.59
C TYR A 300 -9.18 -16.52 14.11
N GLN A 301 -10.22 -17.19 14.66
CA GLN A 301 -10.36 -17.37 16.11
C GLN A 301 -9.85 -18.73 16.57
N ASN A 302 -10.12 -19.78 15.79
CA ASN A 302 -9.78 -21.14 16.20
C ASN A 302 -8.73 -21.74 15.28
N PRO A 303 -7.66 -22.35 15.81
CA PRO A 303 -6.73 -23.15 15.02
C PRO A 303 -7.39 -24.34 14.36
N GLY A 304 -6.70 -24.99 13.42
CA GLY A 304 -7.15 -26.19 12.74
C GLY A 304 -7.10 -26.08 11.23
N SER A 305 -7.50 -27.12 10.53
CA SER A 305 -7.54 -27.14 9.07
C SER A 305 -8.92 -26.77 8.53
N SER A 306 -8.91 -26.14 7.36
CA SER A 306 -10.12 -25.82 6.60
C SER A 306 -9.83 -25.85 5.11
N GLU A 307 -10.86 -25.99 4.29
CA GLU A 307 -10.74 -25.86 2.85
C GLU A 307 -10.92 -24.42 2.41
N LEU A 308 -10.11 -23.98 1.46
CA LEU A 308 -10.30 -22.79 0.65
C LEU A 308 -10.80 -23.24 -0.72
N ASN A 309 -11.95 -22.72 -1.15
CA ASN A 309 -12.39 -22.83 -2.54
C ASN A 309 -12.04 -21.53 -3.25
N LEU A 310 -11.12 -21.60 -4.20
CA LEU A 310 -10.84 -20.53 -5.14
C LEU A 310 -11.58 -20.81 -6.43
N SER A 311 -12.39 -19.90 -6.89
CA SER A 311 -13.10 -20.01 -8.16
C SER A 311 -12.87 -18.81 -9.05
N GLY A 312 -13.05 -18.98 -10.35
CA GLY A 312 -12.98 -17.90 -11.33
C GLY A 312 -13.32 -18.42 -12.72
N GLU A 313 -13.36 -17.52 -13.68
CA GLU A 313 -13.68 -17.79 -15.07
C GLU A 313 -12.42 -17.76 -15.93
N GLY A 314 -12.01 -18.94 -16.40
CA GLY A 314 -10.95 -19.13 -17.39
C GLY A 314 -11.51 -19.31 -18.80
N ILE A 315 -10.62 -19.60 -19.77
CA ILE A 315 -10.99 -19.76 -21.20
C ILE A 315 -12.02 -20.90 -21.43
N ASN A 316 -12.03 -21.90 -20.56
CA ASN A 316 -12.95 -23.04 -20.64
C ASN A 316 -14.18 -22.90 -19.72
N GLY A 317 -14.46 -21.68 -19.21
CA GLY A 317 -15.54 -21.40 -18.29
C GLY A 317 -15.10 -21.39 -16.82
N VAL A 318 -16.07 -21.57 -15.90
CA VAL A 318 -15.80 -21.53 -14.47
C VAL A 318 -14.89 -22.69 -14.04
N THR A 319 -13.80 -22.35 -13.41
CA THR A 319 -12.83 -23.29 -12.85
C THR A 319 -12.79 -23.14 -11.33
N GLN A 320 -12.65 -24.25 -10.61
CA GLN A 320 -12.56 -24.29 -9.16
C GLN A 320 -11.30 -25.03 -8.73
N TYR A 321 -10.63 -24.45 -7.72
CA TYR A 321 -9.45 -25.01 -7.08
C TYR A 321 -9.72 -25.14 -5.59
N ASN A 322 -9.35 -26.28 -5.01
CA ASN A 322 -9.54 -26.55 -3.60
C ASN A 322 -8.17 -26.71 -2.94
N PHE A 323 -7.94 -25.97 -1.86
CA PHE A 323 -6.71 -26.00 -1.09
C PHE A 323 -7.02 -26.26 0.38
N THR A 324 -6.23 -27.11 1.03
CA THR A 324 -6.31 -27.27 2.47
C THR A 324 -5.40 -26.26 3.15
N LEU A 325 -5.97 -25.39 3.98
CA LEU A 325 -5.25 -24.41 4.78
C LEU A 325 -5.12 -24.90 6.22
N TYR A 326 -3.94 -24.68 6.82
CA TYR A 326 -3.65 -25.07 8.20
C TYR A 326 -3.43 -23.83 9.06
N TYR A 327 -4.43 -23.47 9.85
CA TYR A 327 -4.39 -22.36 10.81
C TYR A 327 -3.69 -22.85 12.08
N THR A 328 -2.51 -22.28 12.35
CA THR A 328 -1.67 -22.73 13.46
C THR A 328 -2.22 -22.33 14.82
N ASP A 329 -1.91 -23.13 15.86
CA ASP A 329 -2.04 -22.79 17.27
C ASP A 329 -0.75 -22.20 17.88
N SER A 330 0.31 -22.13 17.06
CA SER A 330 1.62 -21.66 17.50
C SER A 330 1.73 -20.13 17.50
N THR A 331 2.25 -19.60 18.58
CA THR A 331 2.65 -18.19 18.75
C THR A 331 4.09 -17.99 18.28
N ASN A 332 4.37 -18.35 17.03
CA ASN A 332 5.71 -18.34 16.47
C ASN A 332 6.37 -16.94 16.54
N GLU A 333 7.71 -16.89 16.61
CA GLU A 333 8.46 -15.62 16.60
C GLU A 333 8.28 -14.83 15.29
N ASP A 334 7.90 -15.51 14.20
CA ASP A 334 7.66 -14.87 12.91
C ASP A 334 6.23 -14.35 12.79
N LYS A 335 6.07 -13.08 13.12
CA LYS A 335 4.78 -12.37 13.14
C LYS A 335 4.46 -11.64 11.84
N PHE A 336 5.05 -12.03 10.70
CA PHE A 336 4.79 -11.30 9.48
C PHE A 336 3.31 -11.30 9.03
N PRO A 337 2.49 -12.39 9.19
CA PRO A 337 1.08 -12.33 8.83
C PRO A 337 0.29 -11.31 9.66
N GLU A 338 0.60 -11.21 10.96
CA GLU A 338 0.02 -10.23 11.88
C GLU A 338 0.35 -8.80 11.42
N LYS A 339 1.63 -8.55 11.13
CA LYS A 339 2.10 -7.23 10.71
C LYS A 339 1.61 -6.85 9.31
N LEU A 340 1.56 -7.80 8.39
CA LEU A 340 1.08 -7.57 7.04
C LEU A 340 -0.41 -7.20 7.06
N TRP A 341 -1.24 -7.96 7.79
CA TRP A 341 -2.66 -7.64 7.94
C TRP A 341 -2.87 -6.24 8.54
N ALA A 342 -2.16 -5.93 9.61
CA ALA A 342 -2.30 -4.64 10.27
C ALA A 342 -1.83 -3.48 9.39
N LYS A 343 -0.78 -3.67 8.59
CA LYS A 343 -0.31 -2.66 7.62
C LYS A 343 -1.36 -2.38 6.54
N GLU A 344 -1.93 -3.42 5.95
CA GLU A 344 -2.98 -3.28 4.94
C GLU A 344 -4.23 -2.58 5.50
N MET A 345 -4.62 -2.92 6.74
CA MET A 345 -5.74 -2.25 7.41
C MET A 345 -5.44 -0.77 7.69
N ILE A 346 -4.23 -0.44 8.14
CA ILE A 346 -3.80 0.94 8.36
C ILE A 346 -3.83 1.72 7.04
N ASP A 347 -3.27 1.16 5.97
CA ASP A 347 -3.21 1.82 4.67
C ASP A 347 -4.61 2.10 4.11
N ALA A 348 -5.52 1.14 4.22
CA ALA A 348 -6.92 1.33 3.79
C ALA A 348 -7.63 2.45 4.57
N LEU A 349 -7.45 2.50 5.89
CA LEU A 349 -8.02 3.56 6.73
C LEU A 349 -7.37 4.92 6.46
N GLU A 350 -6.05 4.99 6.24
CA GLU A 350 -5.36 6.23 5.87
C GLU A 350 -5.81 6.76 4.50
N GLN A 351 -6.05 5.88 3.54
CA GLN A 351 -6.64 6.23 2.24
C GLN A 351 -8.05 6.83 2.43
N GLU A 352 -8.89 6.19 3.24
CA GLU A 352 -10.24 6.68 3.54
C GLU A 352 -10.20 8.06 4.18
N ILE A 353 -9.35 8.27 5.19
CA ILE A 353 -9.15 9.56 5.86
C ILE A 353 -8.67 10.62 4.86
N SER A 354 -7.71 10.29 4.02
CA SER A 354 -7.15 11.25 3.05
C SER A 354 -8.17 11.70 2.01
N ILE A 355 -9.09 10.84 1.61
CA ILE A 355 -10.03 11.08 0.52
C ILE A 355 -11.33 11.69 1.02
N TYR A 356 -11.90 11.16 2.11
CA TYR A 356 -13.22 11.51 2.61
C TYR A 356 -13.20 12.37 3.87
N GLY A 357 -12.05 12.53 4.47
CA GLY A 357 -11.85 13.33 5.67
C GLY A 357 -11.69 12.51 6.94
N GLU A 358 -11.02 13.12 7.91
CA GLU A 358 -10.76 12.51 9.23
C GLU A 358 -12.03 12.51 10.07
N THR A 359 -12.39 11.33 10.61
CA THR A 359 -13.32 11.19 11.74
C THR A 359 -12.56 10.68 12.96
N SER A 360 -13.09 10.92 14.16
CA SER A 360 -12.48 10.38 15.40
C SER A 360 -12.38 8.85 15.37
N GLU A 361 -13.39 8.17 14.84
CA GLU A 361 -13.44 6.71 14.77
C GLU A 361 -12.35 6.14 13.84
N LEU A 362 -12.17 6.73 12.66
CA LEU A 362 -11.13 6.32 11.71
C LEU A 362 -9.74 6.55 12.30
N LYS A 363 -9.50 7.74 12.86
CA LYS A 363 -8.24 8.09 13.50
C LYS A 363 -7.88 7.17 14.65
N ASP A 364 -8.83 6.96 15.57
CA ASP A 364 -8.63 6.10 16.74
C ASP A 364 -8.37 4.64 16.29
N SER A 365 -9.01 4.19 15.21
CA SER A 365 -8.76 2.87 14.61
C SER A 365 -7.34 2.74 14.04
N VAL A 366 -6.88 3.72 13.27
CA VAL A 366 -5.50 3.74 12.73
C VAL A 366 -4.46 3.72 13.86
N ILE A 367 -4.69 4.52 14.89
CA ILE A 367 -3.78 4.61 16.04
C ILE A 367 -3.77 3.30 16.83
N ALA A 368 -4.95 2.71 17.08
CA ALA A 368 -5.07 1.44 17.78
C ALA A 368 -4.32 0.33 17.05
N LEU A 369 -4.47 0.23 15.73
CA LEU A 369 -3.72 -0.71 14.90
C LEU A 369 -2.22 -0.43 14.94
N SER A 370 -1.82 0.82 14.75
CA SER A 370 -0.42 1.23 14.77
C SER A 370 0.29 0.85 16.07
N LEU A 371 -0.33 1.15 17.20
CA LEU A 371 0.24 0.85 18.53
C LEU A 371 0.16 -0.64 18.86
N GLY A 372 -0.97 -1.30 18.54
CA GLY A 372 -1.19 -2.72 18.84
C GLY A 372 -0.22 -3.64 18.07
N TYR A 373 0.10 -3.27 16.85
CA TYR A 373 0.94 -4.07 15.95
C TYR A 373 2.34 -3.49 15.74
N GLU A 374 2.69 -2.40 16.43
CA GLU A 374 4.00 -1.74 16.31
C GLU A 374 4.35 -1.36 14.87
N ILE A 375 3.38 -0.80 14.14
CA ILE A 375 3.52 -0.34 12.76
C ILE A 375 3.39 1.17 12.73
N ARG A 376 4.29 1.84 12.03
CA ARG A 376 4.22 3.29 11.86
C ARG A 376 3.03 3.68 10.97
N CYS A 377 2.31 4.73 11.37
CA CYS A 377 1.22 5.34 10.59
C CYS A 377 1.39 6.87 10.56
N MET A 378 0.48 7.59 9.85
CA MET A 378 0.53 9.05 9.77
C MET A 378 0.43 9.75 11.14
N TYR A 379 -0.13 9.09 12.14
CA TYR A 379 -0.35 9.64 13.49
C TYR A 379 0.70 9.19 14.51
N THR A 380 1.58 8.25 14.18
CA THR A 380 2.57 7.69 15.12
C THR A 380 3.98 7.79 14.59
N SER A 381 4.97 7.92 15.50
CA SER A 381 6.38 7.89 15.17
C SER A 381 7.14 7.02 16.17
N TYR A 382 8.19 6.35 15.72
CA TYR A 382 9.10 5.62 16.59
C TYR A 382 10.23 6.53 17.05
N PHE A 383 10.56 6.46 18.34
CA PHE A 383 11.76 7.05 18.90
C PHE A 383 12.76 5.94 19.23
N ALA A 384 13.97 6.02 18.70
CA ALA A 384 15.06 5.12 19.09
C ALA A 384 15.83 5.76 20.28
N ASP A 385 15.65 5.24 21.47
CA ASP A 385 16.47 5.60 22.63
C ASP A 385 17.78 4.79 22.59
N TYR A 386 18.87 5.43 22.23
CA TYR A 386 20.21 4.82 22.20
C TYR A 386 20.77 4.46 23.59
N GLN A 387 20.13 4.85 24.68
CA GLN A 387 20.61 4.55 26.05
C GLN A 387 20.06 3.25 26.62
N ASN A 388 19.03 2.68 26.02
CA ASN A 388 18.47 1.38 26.39
C ASN A 388 18.62 0.37 25.24
N ILE A 389 19.85 -0.04 24.95
CA ILE A 389 20.05 -1.32 24.24
C ILE A 389 19.68 -2.41 25.25
N ILE A 390 18.42 -2.83 25.21
CA ILE A 390 17.99 -4.05 25.91
C ILE A 390 18.66 -5.21 25.18
N THR A 391 19.78 -5.65 25.71
CA THR A 391 20.31 -6.98 25.40
C THR A 391 19.29 -7.96 25.98
N SER A 392 18.54 -8.60 25.12
CA SER A 392 17.42 -9.49 25.43
C SER A 392 17.83 -10.65 26.31
N THR A 393 17.62 -10.53 27.62
CA THR A 393 17.61 -11.65 28.60
C THR A 393 16.51 -11.48 29.65
N ASP A 394 15.75 -10.39 29.64
CA ASP A 394 14.60 -10.28 30.52
C ASP A 394 13.34 -10.82 29.82
N PRO A 395 12.53 -11.67 30.47
CA PRO A 395 11.28 -12.11 29.92
C PRO A 395 10.38 -10.88 29.70
N MET A 396 9.81 -10.77 28.51
CA MET A 396 8.80 -9.76 28.20
C MET A 396 7.73 -9.80 29.29
N PRO A 397 7.34 -8.66 29.89
CA PRO A 397 6.21 -8.64 30.80
C PRO A 397 4.97 -9.14 30.07
N ASP A 398 4.20 -10.00 30.76
CA ASP A 398 2.93 -10.54 30.27
C ASP A 398 2.11 -9.44 29.62
N ARG A 399 1.79 -9.59 28.33
CA ARG A 399 0.93 -8.67 27.58
C ARG A 399 -0.46 -8.72 28.19
N LEU A 400 -0.81 -7.69 28.93
CA LEU A 400 -2.18 -7.47 29.38
C LEU A 400 -3.08 -7.21 28.17
N PRO A 401 -4.38 -7.60 28.24
CA PRO A 401 -5.33 -7.27 27.19
C PRO A 401 -5.32 -5.76 26.94
N PHE A 402 -5.48 -5.38 25.69
CA PHE A 402 -5.35 -4.04 25.15
C PHE A 402 -6.16 -3.01 25.97
N THR A 403 -5.48 -2.38 26.91
CA THR A 403 -5.90 -1.14 27.53
C THR A 403 -5.04 -0.04 26.95
N PRO A 404 -5.59 1.04 26.40
CA PRO A 404 -4.79 2.14 25.89
C PRO A 404 -3.92 2.68 27.02
N LYS A 405 -2.59 2.54 26.91
CA LYS A 405 -1.64 3.14 27.85
C LYS A 405 -1.71 4.66 27.74
N SER A 406 -1.27 5.36 28.77
CA SER A 406 -1.08 6.81 28.67
C SER A 406 -0.02 7.14 27.62
N PHE A 407 -0.30 8.12 26.75
CA PHE A 407 0.62 8.56 25.71
C PHE A 407 0.36 10.00 25.27
N VAL A 408 1.39 10.67 24.71
CA VAL A 408 1.28 11.99 24.09
C VAL A 408 1.17 11.86 22.58
N TYR A 409 0.35 12.73 21.98
CA TYR A 409 0.09 12.82 20.55
C TYR A 409 0.81 13.98 19.89
N ASN A 410 0.81 13.96 18.56
CA ASN A 410 1.27 15.09 17.78
C ASN A 410 0.47 16.36 18.14
N ASN A 411 1.18 17.47 18.22
CA ASN A 411 0.60 18.77 18.44
C ASN A 411 -0.04 19.33 17.18
N TYR A 412 -1.02 20.24 17.37
CA TYR A 412 -1.63 20.97 16.25
C TYR A 412 -1.85 22.46 16.65
N PRO A 413 -1.44 23.39 15.76
CA PRO A 413 -0.71 23.21 14.51
C PRO A 413 0.73 22.72 14.73
N ASN A 414 1.29 22.01 13.72
CA ASN A 414 2.69 21.62 13.67
C ASN A 414 3.16 21.62 12.19
N PRO A 415 4.06 22.52 11.75
CA PRO A 415 4.76 23.55 12.56
C PRO A 415 3.84 24.66 13.11
N PHE A 416 4.32 25.39 14.15
CA PHE A 416 3.58 26.52 14.74
C PHE A 416 4.47 27.76 14.96
N PHE A 417 3.85 28.93 15.04
CA PHE A 417 4.52 30.24 15.27
C PHE A 417 4.44 30.69 16.72
N ALA A 418 3.22 30.80 17.26
CA ALA A 418 2.98 31.38 18.58
C ALA A 418 2.64 30.34 19.64
N SER A 419 1.77 29.39 19.32
CA SER A 419 1.34 28.32 20.22
C SER A 419 0.85 27.11 19.45
N THR A 420 0.83 25.97 20.14
CA THR A 420 0.29 24.72 19.66
C THR A 420 -0.44 24.01 20.79
N ASN A 421 -1.41 23.16 20.46
CA ASN A 421 -2.06 22.27 21.41
C ASN A 421 -1.40 20.89 21.35
N ILE A 422 -0.95 20.40 22.50
CA ILE A 422 -0.39 19.06 22.66
C ILE A 422 -1.48 18.17 23.21
N ARG A 423 -1.86 17.16 22.46
CA ARG A 423 -2.90 16.19 22.83
C ARG A 423 -2.29 14.97 23.50
N PHE A 424 -2.95 14.44 24.52
CA PHE A 424 -2.49 13.23 25.23
C PHE A 424 -3.67 12.43 25.78
N HIS A 425 -3.41 11.16 26.04
CA HIS A 425 -4.36 10.24 26.67
C HIS A 425 -3.79 9.75 28.00
N ILE A 426 -4.62 9.69 29.03
CA ILE A 426 -4.29 9.16 30.34
C ILE A 426 -5.09 7.88 30.58
N ASP A 427 -4.37 6.79 30.85
CA ASP A 427 -4.97 5.51 31.24
C ASP A 427 -5.41 5.52 32.71
N GLU A 428 -6.40 4.69 33.03
CA GLU A 428 -6.92 4.52 34.40
C GLU A 428 -5.84 4.12 35.40
N VAL A 429 -4.88 3.28 35.00
CA VAL A 429 -3.77 2.83 35.86
C VAL A 429 -2.76 3.92 36.20
N ASP A 430 -2.81 5.05 35.51
CA ASP A 430 -1.88 6.16 35.64
C ASP A 430 -2.48 7.41 36.31
N ILE A 431 -3.75 7.37 36.69
CA ILE A 431 -4.47 8.54 37.27
C ILE A 431 -3.73 9.09 38.48
N GLU A 432 -3.33 8.23 39.42
CA GLU A 432 -2.68 8.63 40.68
C GLU A 432 -1.19 8.91 40.56
N LYS A 433 -0.61 8.71 39.38
CA LYS A 433 0.82 8.95 39.14
C LYS A 433 1.07 10.40 38.76
N VAL A 434 2.28 10.89 39.06
CA VAL A 434 2.77 12.17 38.54
C VAL A 434 2.91 12.04 37.02
N LYS A 435 2.32 12.99 36.28
CA LYS A 435 2.30 13.03 34.81
C LYS A 435 2.86 14.35 34.32
N ILE A 436 3.90 14.29 33.51
CA ILE A 436 4.64 15.48 33.08
C ILE A 436 4.93 15.36 31.57
N LEU A 437 4.68 16.43 30.83
CA LEU A 437 5.23 16.63 29.49
C LEU A 437 6.55 17.37 29.60
N ARG A 438 7.63 16.79 29.15
CA ARG A 438 8.96 17.38 29.08
C ARG A 438 9.31 17.69 27.63
N ILE A 439 9.83 18.89 27.40
CA ILE A 439 10.20 19.34 26.06
C ILE A 439 11.71 19.49 26.02
N TYR A 440 12.33 18.87 25.01
CA TYR A 440 13.78 18.85 24.83
C TYR A 440 14.17 19.43 23.48
N ASP A 441 15.35 20.07 23.41
CA ASP A 441 16.00 20.37 22.13
C ASP A 441 16.63 19.11 21.51
N LEU A 442 17.16 19.23 20.30
CA LEU A 442 17.84 18.10 19.61
C LEU A 442 19.15 17.67 20.25
N GLN A 443 19.74 18.48 21.15
CA GLN A 443 20.91 18.15 21.94
C GLN A 443 20.56 17.41 23.25
N GLY A 444 19.25 17.26 23.53
CA GLY A 444 18.76 16.58 24.73
C GLY A 444 18.66 17.48 25.96
N HIS A 445 18.79 18.81 25.82
CA HIS A 445 18.59 19.73 26.94
C HIS A 445 17.10 19.93 27.18
N LEU A 446 16.69 19.84 28.43
CA LEU A 446 15.33 20.09 28.86
C LEU A 446 15.04 21.62 28.76
N VAL A 447 14.11 21.99 27.88
CA VAL A 447 13.78 23.40 27.62
C VAL A 447 12.44 23.85 28.22
N ALA A 448 11.48 22.94 28.38
CA ALA A 448 10.20 23.27 29.03
C ALA A 448 9.59 22.05 29.75
N ILE A 449 8.68 22.33 30.70
CA ILE A 449 7.94 21.33 31.48
C ILE A 449 6.49 21.79 31.59
N ILE A 450 5.56 20.85 31.35
CA ILE A 450 4.12 21.07 31.56
C ILE A 450 3.63 19.98 32.52
N ASP A 451 3.14 20.37 33.68
CA ASP A 451 2.55 19.46 34.65
C ASP A 451 1.09 19.15 34.25
N ILE A 452 0.83 17.89 33.94
CA ILE A 452 -0.48 17.38 33.56
C ILE A 452 -1.04 16.40 34.61
N SER A 453 -0.50 16.39 35.83
CA SER A 453 -0.90 15.44 36.89
C SER A 453 -2.36 15.58 37.30
N HIS A 454 -2.96 16.74 37.10
CA HIS A 454 -4.35 17.05 37.46
C HIS A 454 -5.39 16.50 36.49
N PHE A 455 -4.99 16.01 35.31
CA PHE A 455 -5.93 15.44 34.36
C PHE A 455 -6.38 14.02 34.75
N SER A 456 -7.68 13.73 34.56
CA SER A 456 -8.31 12.43 34.74
C SER A 456 -8.00 11.48 33.61
N LYS A 457 -8.56 10.26 33.65
CA LYS A 457 -8.46 9.31 32.51
C LYS A 457 -9.14 9.89 31.27
N GLY A 458 -8.65 9.50 30.10
CA GLY A 458 -9.19 9.86 28.80
C GLY A 458 -8.31 10.86 28.03
N TRP A 459 -8.90 11.47 27.03
CA TRP A 459 -8.26 12.40 26.13
C TRP A 459 -8.25 13.81 26.67
N HIS A 460 -7.12 14.50 26.56
CA HIS A 460 -6.91 15.87 26.99
C HIS A 460 -5.99 16.64 26.05
N GLU A 461 -6.04 17.97 26.15
CA GLU A 461 -5.16 18.87 25.41
C GLU A 461 -4.59 19.92 26.36
N VAL A 462 -3.33 20.32 26.12
CA VAL A 462 -2.70 21.44 26.81
C VAL A 462 -2.00 22.35 25.80
N SER A 463 -2.15 23.64 25.97
CA SER A 463 -1.49 24.62 25.10
C SER A 463 -0.03 24.80 25.50
N PHE A 464 0.86 24.85 24.49
CA PHE A 464 2.27 25.21 24.64
C PHE A 464 2.59 26.44 23.79
N ASP A 465 3.11 27.50 24.42
CA ASP A 465 3.36 28.80 23.81
C ASP A 465 4.78 28.96 23.23
N GLY A 466 5.54 27.87 23.15
CA GLY A 466 6.89 27.88 22.59
C GLY A 466 7.93 28.63 23.42
N LYS A 467 7.75 28.70 24.76
CA LYS A 467 8.69 29.34 25.67
C LYS A 467 9.47 28.32 26.50
N ASP A 468 10.67 28.75 26.90
CA ASP A 468 11.53 27.96 27.80
C ASP A 468 11.11 28.14 29.28
N LEU A 469 11.82 27.42 30.17
CA LEU A 469 11.63 27.43 31.63
C LEU A 469 11.80 28.83 32.24
N SER A 470 12.43 29.76 31.54
CA SER A 470 12.61 31.18 31.97
C SER A 470 11.54 32.11 31.43
N GLY A 471 10.64 31.62 30.59
CA GLY A 471 9.61 32.39 29.91
C GLY A 471 10.08 33.11 28.64
N LYS A 472 11.30 32.78 28.15
CA LYS A 472 11.84 33.30 26.91
C LYS A 472 11.39 32.46 25.75
N ASP A 473 11.14 33.08 24.59
CA ASP A 473 10.81 32.36 23.37
C ASP A 473 11.91 31.42 22.94
N LEU A 474 11.54 30.15 22.67
CA LEU A 474 12.45 29.16 22.08
C LEU A 474 12.78 29.53 20.63
N PRO A 475 14.00 29.31 20.16
CA PRO A 475 14.39 29.48 18.77
C PRO A 475 13.51 28.65 17.80
N GLY A 476 13.43 29.06 16.54
CA GLY A 476 12.87 28.23 15.49
C GLY A 476 13.67 26.92 15.36
N GLY A 477 12.97 25.79 15.26
CA GLY A 477 13.62 24.49 15.19
C GLY A 477 12.73 23.33 15.60
N VAL A 478 13.35 22.16 15.68
CA VAL A 478 12.71 20.90 16.06
C VAL A 478 12.95 20.61 17.53
N TYR A 479 11.88 20.25 18.23
CA TYR A 479 11.91 19.87 19.66
C TYR A 479 11.20 18.53 19.84
N LEU A 480 11.44 17.84 20.96
CA LEU A 480 10.80 16.60 21.36
C LEU A 480 9.95 16.81 22.59
N VAL A 481 8.68 16.48 22.53
CA VAL A 481 7.77 16.42 23.68
C VAL A 481 7.70 14.96 24.16
N GLN A 482 8.02 14.74 25.42
CA GLN A 482 8.05 13.43 26.04
C GLN A 482 7.02 13.35 27.16
N LEU A 483 6.13 12.36 27.14
CA LEU A 483 5.23 12.07 28.26
C LEU A 483 5.94 11.17 29.26
N GLN A 484 6.08 11.66 30.49
CA GLN A 484 6.60 10.89 31.63
C GLN A 484 5.46 10.61 32.61
N ILE A 485 5.33 9.33 33.01
CA ILE A 485 4.39 8.84 34.00
C ILE A 485 5.18 8.25 35.17
N GLY A 486 5.17 8.92 36.31
CA GLY A 486 6.07 8.57 37.43
C GLY A 486 7.53 8.64 37.00
N ASN A 487 8.23 7.52 37.08
CA ASN A 487 9.63 7.40 36.69
C ASN A 487 9.84 6.80 35.26
N GLN A 488 8.74 6.55 34.53
CA GLN A 488 8.81 5.93 33.21
C GLN A 488 8.41 6.91 32.10
N VAL A 489 9.07 6.80 30.96
CA VAL A 489 8.67 7.48 29.72
C VAL A 489 7.62 6.65 29.03
N ALA A 490 6.47 7.26 28.76
CA ALA A 490 5.40 6.60 28.02
C ALA A 490 5.69 6.61 26.51
N ASN A 491 5.86 7.80 25.93
CA ASN A 491 6.31 8.01 24.54
C ASN A 491 6.77 9.44 24.31
N SER A 492 7.18 9.75 23.06
CA SER A 492 7.62 11.09 22.66
C SER A 492 7.10 11.45 21.27
N VAL A 493 6.85 12.74 21.02
CA VAL A 493 6.45 13.29 19.74
C VAL A 493 7.32 14.47 19.36
N ARG A 494 7.42 14.76 18.04
CA ARG A 494 8.18 15.90 17.52
C ARG A 494 7.28 17.10 17.35
N ILE A 495 7.77 18.28 17.76
CA ILE A 495 7.13 19.56 17.50
C ILE A 495 8.10 20.47 16.74
N ASN A 496 7.59 21.31 15.85
CA ASN A 496 8.36 22.23 15.02
C ASN A 496 7.94 23.66 15.32
N ILE A 497 8.86 24.49 15.81
CA ILE A 497 8.64 25.89 16.07
C ILE A 497 9.13 26.69 14.86
N LEU A 498 8.27 27.54 14.31
CA LEU A 498 8.64 28.52 13.30
C LEU A 498 8.85 29.86 13.98
N ARG A 499 9.95 30.56 13.68
CA ARG A 499 10.16 31.96 14.06
C ARG A 499 10.50 32.74 12.79
N GLN A 500 9.98 33.91 12.66
CA GLN A 500 10.45 34.82 11.62
C GLN A 500 11.80 35.38 12.10
N ASP A 501 12.86 35.08 11.36
CA ASP A 501 14.13 35.81 11.51
C ASP A 501 13.88 37.24 11.04
N PHE A 502 13.99 38.20 11.98
CA PHE A 502 13.99 39.64 11.67
C PHE A 502 15.41 40.10 11.35
#